data_a85721d8eb13dc3a4b7ddf0c10886172
#
_entry.id   a85721d8eb13dc3a4b7ddf0c10886172
#
_cell.length_a   1.000
_cell.length_b   1.000
_cell.length_c   1.000
_cell.angle_alpha   90.00
_cell.angle_beta   90.00
_cell.angle_gamma   90.00
#
_symmetry.space_group_name_H-M   'P 1'
#
loop_
_entity.id
_entity.type
_entity.pdbx_description
1 polymer ?
#
loop_
_entity_poly.entity_id
_entity_poly.type
_entity_poly.pdbx_seq_one_letter_code
_entity_poly.pdbx_strand_id
1 'polypeptide(L)'
;MENKKLRFFNTTGPCNPDKHFMLPPEDRLVGSQLRRYIKDELYWVLHAPRQTGKTTFLQSWMKEINSGNEAVSCYVSVEDCQGVPEPERAMPAICEAIKEFAKSFNLPIPIVDTDIAQSMVSNILSNWASIVAPKPLIVLFDEVDVLEGETMVNFLRQLRSGFSRRGAGIFPTSIALVGMRDLKDYITMAKDGKPVNPGSPFNIKADSAVLGNFHKDDIAKLFAQRTQETEQKITQEALDFVYEQSKGQPWIVNSLFMRATLRILDENSIETVTIEHIKQAREQMIQARETHLDALAYRLQDERIKKVIETLMTGEPDTSLAQSEGFRLCLDLGLVSLEDGTPQVSNPIYREVLAREITYGTQYAIVKPEWKWEKDDGSLDMDILLKEFQKFWRANADIWEIKSDYTESFPHLLLQAFLQRVLNGGGHIDREYAAGRGRMDLRVEYKDKSYIIEIKMIRDYNNFEIIKEEGLQQIKKYRDSVAP
;
A
#
# COMPACT_ATOMS: atom_id res chain seq x y z
N MET A 1 35.88 -13.54 -17.35
CA MET A 1 34.96 -13.46 -16.22
C MET A 1 33.83 -12.57 -16.70
N GLU A 2 32.65 -13.15 -16.96
CA GLU A 2 31.46 -12.34 -17.27
C GLU A 2 31.21 -11.40 -16.08
N ASN A 3 31.11 -10.11 -16.38
CA ASN A 3 30.74 -9.10 -15.39
C ASN A 3 29.33 -9.41 -14.90
N LYS A 4 29.19 -10.22 -13.85
CA LYS A 4 27.91 -10.52 -13.24
C LYS A 4 27.35 -9.18 -12.75
N LYS A 5 26.30 -8.69 -13.40
CA LYS A 5 25.64 -7.45 -13.01
C LYS A 5 25.11 -7.59 -11.57
N LEU A 6 25.44 -6.65 -10.70
CA LEU A 6 24.95 -6.64 -9.32
C LEU A 6 23.41 -6.62 -9.32
N ARG A 7 22.82 -7.36 -8.38
CA ARG A 7 21.40 -7.27 -8.12
C ARG A 7 21.08 -5.96 -7.39
N PHE A 8 19.85 -5.50 -7.51
CA PHE A 8 19.39 -4.26 -6.87
C PHE A 8 18.01 -4.42 -6.21
N PHE A 9 17.63 -3.47 -5.35
CA PHE A 9 16.32 -3.40 -4.75
C PHE A 9 15.31 -2.85 -5.75
N ASN A 10 14.30 -3.65 -6.09
CA ASN A 10 13.34 -3.34 -7.16
C ASN A 10 12.16 -2.51 -6.66
N THR A 11 11.84 -1.45 -7.39
CA THR A 11 10.68 -0.57 -7.11
C THR A 11 9.66 -0.53 -8.26
N THR A 12 9.90 -1.28 -9.37
CA THR A 12 9.06 -1.25 -10.56
C THR A 12 8.80 -2.66 -11.10
N GLY A 13 7.52 -2.99 -11.28
CA GLY A 13 7.12 -4.29 -11.82
C GLY A 13 7.46 -5.48 -10.91
N PRO A 14 7.24 -6.73 -11.41
CA PRO A 14 7.54 -7.94 -10.65
C PRO A 14 9.03 -8.14 -10.43
N CYS A 15 9.39 -8.72 -9.28
CA CYS A 15 10.77 -9.06 -8.99
C CYS A 15 11.26 -10.27 -9.81
N ASN A 16 12.53 -10.21 -10.22
CA ASN A 16 13.24 -11.29 -10.87
C ASN A 16 14.47 -11.66 -10.01
N PRO A 17 14.60 -12.89 -9.52
CA PRO A 17 15.70 -13.29 -8.62
C PRO A 17 17.10 -13.14 -9.22
N ASP A 18 17.23 -13.16 -10.55
CA ASP A 18 18.51 -12.97 -11.23
C ASP A 18 18.97 -11.50 -11.26
N LYS A 19 18.06 -10.57 -11.05
CA LYS A 19 18.30 -9.12 -11.16
C LYS A 19 18.04 -8.36 -9.88
N HIS A 20 17.20 -8.89 -9.00
CA HIS A 20 16.68 -8.17 -7.84
C HIS A 20 16.94 -8.94 -6.55
N PHE A 21 17.24 -8.22 -5.49
CA PHE A 21 17.15 -8.79 -4.14
C PHE A 21 15.67 -9.04 -3.83
N MET A 22 15.34 -10.25 -3.44
CA MET A 22 13.96 -10.64 -3.10
C MET A 22 13.94 -11.81 -2.13
N LEU A 23 12.85 -11.90 -1.39
CA LEU A 23 12.57 -13.04 -0.53
C LEU A 23 11.59 -13.99 -1.21
N PRO A 24 11.58 -15.29 -0.84
CA PRO A 24 10.55 -16.21 -1.29
C PRO A 24 9.18 -15.63 -0.92
N PRO A 25 8.30 -15.33 -1.92
CA PRO A 25 7.04 -14.65 -1.62
C PRO A 25 6.06 -15.54 -0.84
N GLU A 26 6.22 -16.85 -0.91
CA GLU A 26 5.41 -17.87 -0.22
C GLU A 26 5.46 -17.72 1.30
N ASP A 27 6.61 -17.32 1.85
CA ASP A 27 6.81 -17.14 3.29
C ASP A 27 5.91 -16.05 3.89
N ARG A 28 5.34 -15.19 3.03
CA ARG A 28 4.47 -14.06 3.42
C ARG A 28 2.99 -14.37 3.40
N LEU A 29 2.61 -15.55 2.95
CA LEU A 29 1.21 -15.98 2.97
C LEU A 29 0.81 -16.39 4.38
N VAL A 30 -0.08 -15.63 4.97
CA VAL A 30 -0.62 -15.91 6.28
C VAL A 30 -1.51 -17.15 6.21
N GLY A 31 -1.14 -18.20 6.97
CA GLY A 31 -1.91 -19.44 7.00
C GLY A 31 -1.82 -20.28 5.73
N SER A 32 -0.74 -20.16 4.95
CA SER A 32 -0.64 -20.72 3.62
C SER A 32 -0.79 -22.24 3.57
N GLN A 33 -1.77 -22.65 2.79
CA GLN A 33 -1.98 -24.03 2.41
C GLN A 33 -1.97 -24.14 0.88
N LEU A 34 -1.07 -23.40 0.20
CA LEU A 34 -1.04 -23.32 -1.26
C LEU A 34 -1.05 -24.69 -1.95
N ARG A 35 -0.19 -25.61 -1.47
CA ARG A 35 -0.15 -26.97 -1.99
C ARG A 35 -1.45 -27.74 -1.75
N ARG A 36 -2.16 -27.37 -0.67
CA ARG A 36 -3.48 -27.91 -0.38
C ARG A 36 -4.52 -27.42 -1.36
N TYR A 37 -4.47 -26.16 -1.80
CA TYR A 37 -5.41 -25.64 -2.80
C TYR A 37 -5.34 -26.43 -4.11
N ILE A 38 -4.13 -26.84 -4.51
CA ILE A 38 -3.96 -27.71 -5.70
C ILE A 38 -4.42 -29.13 -5.40
N LYS A 39 -3.97 -29.72 -4.28
CA LYS A 39 -4.27 -31.09 -3.91
C LYS A 39 -5.77 -31.35 -3.71
N ASP A 40 -6.45 -30.42 -3.07
CA ASP A 40 -7.88 -30.51 -2.74
C ASP A 40 -8.76 -29.90 -3.84
N GLU A 41 -8.17 -29.54 -5.00
CA GLU A 41 -8.86 -29.00 -6.18
C GLU A 41 -9.71 -27.75 -5.87
N LEU A 42 -9.15 -26.81 -5.10
CA LEU A 42 -9.88 -25.66 -4.59
C LEU A 42 -9.73 -24.44 -5.51
N TYR A 43 -10.82 -23.65 -5.59
CA TYR A 43 -10.80 -22.30 -6.12
C TYR A 43 -10.67 -21.33 -4.95
N TRP A 44 -9.79 -20.35 -5.06
CA TRP A 44 -9.42 -19.48 -3.96
C TRP A 44 -9.15 -18.05 -4.44
N VAL A 45 -9.10 -17.13 -3.48
CA VAL A 45 -8.83 -15.71 -3.74
C VAL A 45 -7.54 -15.34 -3.02
N LEU A 46 -6.68 -14.58 -3.69
CA LEU A 46 -5.56 -13.90 -3.07
C LEU A 46 -5.81 -12.40 -3.14
N HIS A 47 -5.81 -11.75 -2.01
CA HIS A 47 -5.91 -10.29 -2.01
C HIS A 47 -4.84 -9.64 -1.16
N ALA A 48 -4.41 -8.48 -1.59
CA ALA A 48 -3.51 -7.61 -0.85
C ALA A 48 -3.49 -6.23 -1.53
N PRO A 49 -3.09 -5.18 -0.81
CA PRO A 49 -2.92 -3.85 -1.38
C PRO A 49 -1.98 -3.82 -2.59
N ARG A 50 -1.98 -2.70 -3.31
CA ARG A 50 -1.03 -2.52 -4.42
C ARG A 50 0.41 -2.57 -3.94
N GLN A 51 1.30 -3.05 -4.84
CA GLN A 51 2.75 -3.12 -4.63
C GLN A 51 3.20 -3.93 -3.40
N THR A 52 2.38 -4.87 -2.96
CA THR A 52 2.75 -5.88 -1.95
C THR A 52 3.48 -7.09 -2.55
N GLY A 53 3.59 -7.18 -3.88
CA GLY A 53 4.29 -8.26 -4.59
C GLY A 53 3.40 -9.44 -4.99
N LYS A 54 2.08 -9.25 -5.16
CA LYS A 54 1.14 -10.29 -5.65
C LYS A 54 1.63 -10.93 -6.95
N THR A 55 1.88 -10.11 -7.96
CA THR A 55 2.36 -10.58 -9.28
C THR A 55 3.71 -11.33 -9.17
N THR A 56 4.63 -10.84 -8.32
CA THR A 56 5.89 -11.54 -8.04
C THR A 56 5.63 -12.93 -7.47
N PHE A 57 4.71 -13.03 -6.51
CA PHE A 57 4.31 -14.29 -5.91
C PHE A 57 3.73 -15.25 -6.96
N LEU A 58 2.76 -14.80 -7.76
CA LEU A 58 2.11 -15.62 -8.76
C LEU A 58 3.10 -16.17 -9.79
N GLN A 59 3.99 -15.32 -10.29
CA GLN A 59 5.00 -15.71 -11.27
C GLN A 59 6.05 -16.67 -10.69
N SER A 60 6.45 -16.46 -9.44
CA SER A 60 7.37 -17.38 -8.74
C SER A 60 6.73 -18.74 -8.55
N TRP A 61 5.52 -18.76 -8.03
CA TRP A 61 4.78 -19.99 -7.77
C TRP A 61 4.42 -20.76 -9.05
N MET A 62 4.00 -20.07 -10.10
CA MET A 62 3.79 -20.65 -11.40
C MET A 62 5.06 -21.38 -11.91
N LYS A 63 6.22 -20.73 -11.79
CA LYS A 63 7.50 -21.34 -12.22
C LYS A 63 7.82 -22.59 -11.39
N GLU A 64 7.61 -22.54 -10.08
CA GLU A 64 7.80 -23.70 -9.20
C GLU A 64 6.92 -24.86 -9.62
N ILE A 65 5.60 -24.65 -9.83
CA ILE A 65 4.66 -25.67 -10.27
C ILE A 65 5.10 -26.30 -11.61
N ASN A 66 5.42 -25.46 -12.58
CA ASN A 66 5.80 -25.93 -13.91
C ASN A 66 7.15 -26.67 -13.91
N SER A 67 8.10 -26.30 -13.03
CA SER A 67 9.38 -27.00 -12.90
C SER A 67 9.23 -28.39 -12.27
N GLY A 68 8.24 -28.58 -11.38
CA GLY A 68 7.92 -29.86 -10.75
C GLY A 68 7.33 -30.88 -11.70
N ASN A 69 6.87 -30.47 -12.88
CA ASN A 69 6.30 -31.32 -13.93
C ASN A 69 5.06 -32.17 -13.53
N GLU A 70 4.51 -31.93 -12.35
CA GLU A 70 3.31 -32.62 -11.82
C GLU A 70 2.01 -31.96 -12.29
N ALA A 71 2.05 -30.68 -12.61
CA ALA A 71 0.93 -29.86 -13.05
C ALA A 71 1.37 -28.87 -14.12
N VAL A 72 0.42 -28.26 -14.80
CA VAL A 72 0.62 -27.10 -15.68
C VAL A 72 -0.01 -25.89 -15.03
N SER A 73 0.77 -24.85 -14.76
CA SER A 73 0.28 -23.60 -14.22
C SER A 73 0.39 -22.47 -15.22
N CYS A 74 -0.62 -21.64 -15.29
CA CYS A 74 -0.71 -20.48 -16.15
C CYS A 74 -1.00 -19.22 -15.31
N TYR A 75 -0.30 -18.14 -15.64
CA TYR A 75 -0.54 -16.80 -15.11
C TYR A 75 -1.15 -15.93 -16.20
N VAL A 76 -2.28 -15.31 -15.92
CA VAL A 76 -3.00 -14.43 -16.83
C VAL A 76 -3.36 -13.14 -16.13
N SER A 77 -2.82 -11.99 -16.58
CA SER A 77 -3.33 -10.69 -16.19
C SER A 77 -4.57 -10.36 -17.03
N VAL A 78 -5.59 -9.82 -16.37
CA VAL A 78 -6.78 -9.30 -17.03
C VAL A 78 -6.81 -7.77 -17.04
N GLU A 79 -5.65 -7.12 -16.80
CA GLU A 79 -5.51 -5.66 -16.75
C GLU A 79 -6.01 -4.97 -18.02
N ASP A 80 -5.83 -5.57 -19.19
CA ASP A 80 -6.29 -5.03 -20.47
C ASP A 80 -7.82 -4.88 -20.56
N CYS A 81 -8.56 -5.49 -19.62
CA CYS A 81 -10.00 -5.34 -19.52
C CYS A 81 -10.43 -4.15 -18.64
N GLN A 82 -9.49 -3.33 -18.16
CA GLN A 82 -9.81 -2.15 -17.37
C GLN A 82 -10.68 -1.17 -18.15
N GLY A 83 -11.80 -0.75 -17.55
CA GLY A 83 -12.74 0.16 -18.19
C GLY A 83 -13.52 -0.44 -19.38
N VAL A 84 -13.57 -1.78 -19.50
CA VAL A 84 -14.35 -2.51 -20.50
C VAL A 84 -15.53 -3.22 -19.82
N PRO A 85 -16.69 -2.56 -19.69
CA PRO A 85 -17.86 -3.15 -19.01
C PRO A 85 -18.63 -4.15 -19.87
N GLU A 86 -18.36 -4.22 -21.18
CA GLU A 86 -19.06 -5.11 -22.12
C GLU A 86 -18.36 -6.48 -22.20
N PRO A 87 -19.05 -7.59 -21.83
CA PRO A 87 -18.49 -8.94 -21.94
C PRO A 87 -18.05 -9.32 -23.36
N GLU A 88 -18.73 -8.80 -24.38
CA GLU A 88 -18.45 -9.06 -25.80
C GLU A 88 -17.06 -8.57 -26.23
N ARG A 89 -16.50 -7.60 -25.51
CA ARG A 89 -15.15 -7.07 -25.73
C ARG A 89 -14.12 -7.67 -24.77
N ALA A 90 -14.51 -7.84 -23.51
CA ALA A 90 -13.60 -8.30 -22.46
C ALA A 90 -13.30 -9.80 -22.56
N MET A 91 -14.30 -10.66 -22.84
CA MET A 91 -14.06 -12.11 -22.88
C MET A 91 -13.11 -12.54 -24.00
N PRO A 92 -13.18 -11.99 -25.23
CA PRO A 92 -12.16 -12.25 -26.25
C PRO A 92 -10.75 -11.81 -25.81
N ALA A 93 -10.61 -10.64 -25.16
CA ALA A 93 -9.32 -10.15 -24.66
C ALA A 93 -8.71 -11.10 -23.62
N ILE A 94 -9.51 -11.59 -22.67
CA ILE A 94 -9.06 -12.60 -21.69
C ILE A 94 -8.63 -13.90 -22.40
N CYS A 95 -9.37 -14.35 -23.39
CA CYS A 95 -8.99 -15.55 -24.15
C CYS A 95 -7.68 -15.35 -24.92
N GLU A 96 -7.44 -14.16 -25.47
CA GLU A 96 -6.19 -13.87 -26.16
C GLU A 96 -5.02 -13.81 -25.18
N ALA A 97 -5.17 -13.19 -24.01
CA ALA A 97 -4.16 -13.20 -22.95
C ALA A 97 -3.76 -14.63 -22.53
N ILE A 98 -4.73 -15.57 -22.45
CA ILE A 98 -4.47 -16.99 -22.18
C ILE A 98 -3.61 -17.61 -23.29
N LYS A 99 -3.92 -17.36 -24.57
CA LYS A 99 -3.17 -17.90 -25.71
C LYS A 99 -1.75 -17.33 -25.79
N GLU A 100 -1.59 -16.02 -25.56
CA GLU A 100 -0.30 -15.35 -25.54
C GLU A 100 0.60 -15.89 -24.43
N PHE A 101 0.02 -16.14 -23.26
CA PHE A 101 0.74 -16.79 -22.17
C PHE A 101 1.23 -18.17 -22.59
N ALA A 102 0.34 -19.03 -23.11
CA ALA A 102 0.68 -20.37 -23.54
C ALA A 102 1.83 -20.35 -24.59
N LYS A 103 1.75 -19.42 -25.56
CA LYS A 103 2.78 -19.21 -26.58
C LYS A 103 4.12 -18.79 -25.96
N SER A 104 4.09 -17.84 -25.04
CA SER A 104 5.32 -17.28 -24.42
C SER A 104 6.10 -18.29 -23.57
N PHE A 105 5.40 -19.28 -23.01
CA PHE A 105 5.97 -20.34 -22.17
C PHE A 105 6.11 -21.68 -22.90
N ASN A 106 5.96 -21.70 -24.23
CA ASN A 106 6.02 -22.92 -25.05
C ASN A 106 5.06 -24.03 -24.56
N LEU A 107 3.89 -23.65 -24.05
CA LEU A 107 2.82 -24.55 -23.67
C LEU A 107 1.89 -24.81 -24.86
N PRO A 108 1.13 -25.93 -24.86
CA PRO A 108 0.12 -26.14 -25.86
C PRO A 108 -0.90 -25.01 -25.90
N ILE A 109 -1.13 -24.43 -27.08
CA ILE A 109 -2.01 -23.27 -27.24
C ILE A 109 -3.45 -23.72 -27.28
N PRO A 110 -4.33 -23.27 -26.37
CA PRO A 110 -5.74 -23.64 -26.38
C PRO A 110 -6.53 -22.96 -27.50
N ILE A 111 -7.63 -23.57 -27.91
CA ILE A 111 -8.52 -23.08 -28.94
C ILE A 111 -9.86 -22.65 -28.32
N VAL A 112 -10.48 -21.63 -28.89
CA VAL A 112 -11.85 -21.21 -28.59
C VAL A 112 -12.76 -21.63 -29.75
N ASP A 113 -13.76 -22.46 -29.47
CA ASP A 113 -14.69 -22.97 -30.46
C ASP A 113 -16.07 -22.30 -30.42
N THR A 114 -16.13 -21.06 -29.93
CA THR A 114 -17.37 -20.30 -29.79
C THR A 114 -17.15 -18.81 -29.92
N ASP A 115 -18.08 -18.14 -30.59
CA ASP A 115 -18.11 -16.65 -30.66
C ASP A 115 -19.03 -16.05 -29.59
N ILE A 116 -19.61 -16.87 -28.70
CA ILE A 116 -20.52 -16.44 -27.66
C ILE A 116 -19.70 -15.99 -26.45
N ALA A 117 -19.63 -14.68 -26.19
CA ALA A 117 -18.87 -14.11 -25.09
C ALA A 117 -19.16 -14.74 -23.72
N GLN A 118 -20.44 -15.15 -23.48
CA GLN A 118 -20.89 -15.74 -22.22
C GLN A 118 -20.34 -17.17 -21.97
N SER A 119 -19.60 -17.75 -22.93
CA SER A 119 -19.02 -19.10 -22.82
C SER A 119 -17.56 -19.18 -23.27
N MET A 120 -16.97 -18.11 -23.82
CA MET A 120 -15.63 -18.16 -24.42
C MET A 120 -14.55 -18.53 -23.39
N VAL A 121 -14.55 -17.93 -22.19
CA VAL A 121 -13.57 -18.24 -21.16
C VAL A 121 -13.73 -19.67 -20.64
N SER A 122 -14.96 -20.13 -20.42
CA SER A 122 -15.18 -21.54 -20.00
C SER A 122 -14.79 -22.51 -21.08
N ASN A 123 -14.98 -22.17 -22.36
CA ASN A 123 -14.61 -23.01 -23.50
C ASN A 123 -13.08 -23.15 -23.63
N ILE A 124 -12.35 -22.04 -23.67
CA ILE A 124 -10.88 -22.08 -23.77
C ILE A 124 -10.24 -22.80 -22.60
N LEU A 125 -10.73 -22.61 -21.36
CA LEU A 125 -10.22 -23.28 -20.17
C LEU A 125 -10.48 -24.80 -20.21
N SER A 126 -11.67 -25.23 -20.70
CA SER A 126 -11.97 -26.63 -20.89
C SER A 126 -11.08 -27.27 -21.97
N ASN A 127 -10.89 -26.58 -23.08
CA ASN A 127 -10.00 -27.02 -24.15
C ASN A 127 -8.57 -27.20 -23.64
N TRP A 128 -8.06 -26.20 -22.89
CA TRP A 128 -6.71 -26.26 -22.38
C TRP A 128 -6.51 -27.38 -21.36
N ALA A 129 -7.45 -27.57 -20.42
CA ALA A 129 -7.39 -28.66 -19.46
C ALA A 129 -7.32 -30.04 -20.18
N SER A 130 -8.07 -30.21 -21.30
CA SER A 130 -8.03 -31.42 -22.11
C SER A 130 -6.70 -31.63 -22.83
N ILE A 131 -6.10 -30.57 -23.36
CA ILE A 131 -4.81 -30.63 -24.07
C ILE A 131 -3.66 -30.99 -23.12
N VAL A 132 -3.66 -30.49 -21.89
CA VAL A 132 -2.57 -30.75 -20.92
C VAL A 132 -2.77 -32.04 -20.12
N ALA A 133 -3.95 -32.68 -20.24
CA ALA A 133 -4.24 -33.92 -19.52
C ALA A 133 -3.18 -35.00 -19.82
N PRO A 134 -2.85 -35.87 -18.86
CA PRO A 134 -3.47 -36.04 -17.53
C PRO A 134 -3.00 -35.08 -16.45
N LYS A 135 -2.12 -34.12 -16.76
CA LYS A 135 -1.65 -33.14 -15.77
C LYS A 135 -2.78 -32.18 -15.41
N PRO A 136 -2.98 -31.90 -14.12
CA PRO A 136 -3.91 -30.85 -13.69
C PRO A 136 -3.51 -29.48 -14.21
N LEU A 137 -4.51 -28.71 -14.67
CA LEU A 137 -4.33 -27.30 -15.05
C LEU A 137 -4.66 -26.38 -13.87
N ILE A 138 -3.74 -25.46 -13.58
CA ILE A 138 -3.88 -24.45 -12.53
C ILE A 138 -3.84 -23.09 -13.20
N VAL A 139 -4.86 -22.24 -12.97
CA VAL A 139 -4.95 -20.93 -13.59
C VAL A 139 -4.91 -19.82 -12.52
N LEU A 140 -3.99 -18.90 -12.69
CA LEU A 140 -3.79 -17.76 -11.79
C LEU A 140 -4.18 -16.47 -12.53
N PHE A 141 -5.40 -15.98 -12.27
CA PHE A 141 -5.88 -14.72 -12.84
C PHE A 141 -5.46 -13.57 -11.95
N ASP A 142 -4.62 -12.68 -12.45
CA ASP A 142 -4.18 -11.47 -11.74
C ASP A 142 -4.99 -10.24 -12.17
N GLU A 143 -5.10 -9.28 -11.26
CA GLU A 143 -5.82 -8.02 -11.44
C GLU A 143 -7.31 -8.17 -11.75
N VAL A 144 -7.96 -9.19 -11.18
CA VAL A 144 -9.38 -9.45 -11.41
C VAL A 144 -10.27 -8.27 -10.98
N ASP A 145 -9.78 -7.43 -10.11
CA ASP A 145 -10.46 -6.23 -9.63
C ASP A 145 -10.62 -5.11 -10.68
N VAL A 146 -9.97 -5.21 -11.84
CA VAL A 146 -10.22 -4.29 -12.95
C VAL A 146 -11.50 -4.64 -13.74
N LEU A 147 -12.03 -5.86 -13.57
CA LEU A 147 -13.28 -6.26 -14.21
C LEU A 147 -14.46 -5.58 -13.53
N GLU A 148 -15.28 -4.87 -14.30
CA GLU A 148 -16.40 -4.10 -13.78
C GLU A 148 -17.75 -4.61 -14.31
N GLY A 149 -18.82 -4.35 -13.55
CA GLY A 149 -20.19 -4.53 -13.97
C GLY A 149 -20.52 -5.93 -14.51
N GLU A 150 -21.09 -6.00 -15.70
CA GLU A 150 -21.51 -7.25 -16.34
C GLU A 150 -20.32 -8.13 -16.74
N THR A 151 -19.17 -7.55 -17.04
CA THR A 151 -17.93 -8.28 -17.35
C THR A 151 -17.48 -9.14 -16.17
N MET A 152 -17.41 -8.58 -14.96
CA MET A 152 -17.07 -9.33 -13.75
C MET A 152 -18.07 -10.48 -13.51
N VAL A 153 -19.36 -10.18 -13.56
CA VAL A 153 -20.41 -11.18 -13.31
C VAL A 153 -20.36 -12.30 -14.34
N ASN A 154 -20.16 -11.96 -15.62
CA ASN A 154 -20.07 -12.93 -16.71
C ASN A 154 -18.84 -13.83 -16.54
N PHE A 155 -17.67 -13.25 -16.28
CA PHE A 155 -16.44 -13.97 -16.02
C PHE A 155 -16.61 -14.98 -14.86
N LEU A 156 -17.10 -14.53 -13.71
CA LEU A 156 -17.32 -15.40 -12.54
C LEU A 156 -18.33 -16.52 -12.80
N ARG A 157 -19.40 -16.26 -13.57
CA ARG A 157 -20.39 -17.27 -13.97
C ARG A 157 -19.78 -18.36 -14.85
N GLN A 158 -18.90 -17.99 -15.78
CA GLN A 158 -18.19 -18.95 -16.63
C GLN A 158 -17.29 -19.88 -15.81
N LEU A 159 -16.53 -19.33 -14.85
CA LEU A 159 -15.71 -20.13 -13.95
C LEU A 159 -16.57 -21.07 -13.09
N ARG A 160 -17.68 -20.57 -12.56
CA ARG A 160 -18.62 -21.39 -11.78
C ARG A 160 -19.24 -22.51 -12.61
N SER A 161 -19.62 -22.26 -13.86
CA SER A 161 -20.19 -23.27 -14.73
C SER A 161 -19.20 -24.42 -14.99
N GLY A 162 -17.91 -24.13 -15.06
CA GLY A 162 -16.85 -25.12 -15.18
C GLY A 162 -16.52 -25.88 -13.90
N PHE A 163 -16.79 -25.28 -12.72
CA PHE A 163 -16.38 -25.81 -11.41
C PHE A 163 -16.84 -27.26 -11.15
N SER A 164 -18.07 -27.62 -11.52
CA SER A 164 -18.58 -28.98 -11.34
C SER A 164 -17.91 -30.02 -12.26
N ARG A 165 -17.17 -29.55 -13.26
CA ARG A 165 -16.44 -30.38 -14.24
C ARG A 165 -14.93 -30.39 -13.98
N ARG A 166 -14.46 -29.68 -12.90
CA ARG A 166 -13.03 -29.60 -12.57
C ARG A 166 -12.45 -30.98 -12.28
N GLY A 167 -11.17 -31.13 -12.49
CA GLY A 167 -10.53 -32.45 -12.48
C GLY A 167 -10.83 -33.23 -13.77
N ALA A 168 -10.39 -34.45 -13.85
CA ALA A 168 -10.58 -35.37 -15.00
C ALA A 168 -10.14 -34.80 -16.37
N GLY A 169 -9.33 -33.73 -16.42
CA GLY A 169 -8.87 -33.10 -17.67
C GLY A 169 -9.95 -32.32 -18.44
N ILE A 170 -11.08 -32.00 -17.82
CA ILE A 170 -12.19 -31.31 -18.49
C ILE A 170 -12.24 -29.80 -18.16
N PHE A 171 -11.77 -29.41 -16.98
CA PHE A 171 -11.70 -27.99 -16.55
C PHE A 171 -10.54 -27.80 -15.57
N PRO A 172 -10.02 -26.56 -15.38
CA PRO A 172 -8.92 -26.30 -14.43
C PRO A 172 -9.22 -26.90 -13.06
N THR A 173 -8.22 -27.58 -12.50
CA THR A 173 -8.31 -28.24 -11.21
C THR A 173 -8.35 -27.20 -10.09
N SER A 174 -7.53 -26.14 -10.21
CA SER A 174 -7.50 -25.03 -9.27
C SER A 174 -7.46 -23.70 -10.01
N ILE A 175 -8.17 -22.70 -9.48
CA ILE A 175 -8.16 -21.34 -9.99
C ILE A 175 -7.90 -20.38 -8.81
N ALA A 176 -6.92 -19.51 -8.99
CA ALA A 176 -6.71 -18.35 -8.13
C ALA A 176 -7.26 -17.09 -8.79
N LEU A 177 -8.04 -16.32 -8.05
CA LEU A 177 -8.46 -14.98 -8.44
C LEU A 177 -7.74 -13.97 -7.56
N VAL A 178 -6.98 -13.09 -8.19
CA VAL A 178 -6.05 -12.19 -7.46
C VAL A 178 -6.40 -10.74 -7.72
N GLY A 179 -6.51 -9.96 -6.65
CA GLY A 179 -6.89 -8.57 -6.71
C GLY A 179 -6.50 -7.79 -5.46
N MET A 180 -7.03 -6.59 -5.33
CA MET A 180 -6.86 -5.78 -4.11
C MET A 180 -7.80 -6.19 -2.99
N ARG A 181 -8.99 -6.72 -3.33
CA ARG A 181 -10.08 -7.04 -2.41
C ARG A 181 -10.49 -8.50 -2.49
N ASP A 182 -11.16 -8.96 -1.45
CA ASP A 182 -11.94 -10.20 -1.54
C ASP A 182 -13.13 -10.00 -2.50
N LEU A 183 -13.44 -11.01 -3.29
CA LEU A 183 -14.53 -10.97 -4.27
C LEU A 183 -15.91 -10.62 -3.67
N LYS A 184 -16.15 -10.98 -2.40
CA LYS A 184 -17.40 -10.65 -1.69
C LYS A 184 -17.60 -9.14 -1.48
N ASP A 185 -16.50 -8.36 -1.51
CA ASP A 185 -16.50 -6.94 -1.22
C ASP A 185 -16.67 -6.07 -2.48
N TYR A 186 -16.73 -6.71 -3.67
CA TYR A 186 -17.08 -6.02 -4.91
C TYR A 186 -18.60 -5.89 -5.02
N ILE A 187 -19.12 -4.72 -4.77
CA ILE A 187 -20.49 -4.35 -5.14
C ILE A 187 -20.43 -3.83 -6.57
N THR A 188 -20.76 -4.66 -7.54
CA THR A 188 -20.86 -4.22 -8.92
C THR A 188 -22.21 -3.54 -9.13
N MET A 189 -22.19 -2.36 -9.73
CA MET A 189 -23.38 -1.64 -10.15
C MET A 189 -23.74 -2.10 -11.58
N ALA A 190 -24.92 -2.62 -11.77
CA ALA A 190 -25.45 -2.88 -13.10
C ALA A 190 -25.71 -1.56 -13.86
N LYS A 191 -25.86 -1.64 -15.21
CA LYS A 191 -26.15 -0.46 -16.05
C LYS A 191 -27.41 0.32 -15.62
N ASP A 192 -28.35 -0.34 -14.93
CA ASP A 192 -29.59 0.27 -14.40
C ASP A 192 -29.41 0.88 -12.99
N GLY A 193 -28.18 0.95 -12.49
CA GLY A 193 -27.86 1.51 -11.17
C GLY A 193 -28.23 0.61 -9.99
N LYS A 194 -28.64 -0.64 -10.24
CA LYS A 194 -28.93 -1.58 -9.14
C LYS A 194 -27.65 -2.30 -8.70
N PRO A 195 -27.47 -2.48 -7.39
CA PRO A 195 -26.34 -3.27 -6.90
C PRO A 195 -26.51 -4.74 -7.30
N VAL A 196 -25.51 -5.27 -8.01
CA VAL A 196 -25.39 -6.70 -8.27
C VAL A 196 -24.49 -7.28 -7.20
N ASN A 197 -24.98 -8.25 -6.45
CA ASN A 197 -24.17 -8.95 -5.46
C ASN A 197 -23.28 -10.00 -6.16
N PRO A 198 -21.97 -9.76 -6.29
CA PRO A 198 -21.06 -10.71 -6.94
C PRO A 198 -20.79 -11.95 -6.09
N GLY A 199 -21.14 -11.94 -4.81
CA GLY A 199 -21.01 -13.09 -3.92
C GLY A 199 -21.89 -14.28 -4.33
N SER A 200 -23.00 -14.03 -5.04
CA SER A 200 -23.87 -15.09 -5.55
C SER A 200 -23.26 -15.87 -6.74
N PRO A 201 -22.61 -15.23 -7.75
CA PRO A 201 -22.01 -15.95 -8.86
C PRO A 201 -20.80 -16.82 -8.50
N PHE A 202 -20.06 -16.49 -7.46
CA PHE A 202 -18.80 -17.17 -7.10
C PHE A 202 -18.80 -17.77 -5.68
N ASN A 203 -19.89 -18.39 -5.28
CA ASN A 203 -19.98 -19.12 -3.99
C ASN A 203 -19.18 -20.45 -3.97
N ILE A 204 -18.31 -20.69 -4.96
CA ILE A 204 -17.42 -21.85 -5.09
C ILE A 204 -16.02 -21.56 -4.49
N LYS A 205 -15.79 -20.36 -3.98
CA LYS A 205 -14.55 -19.99 -3.30
C LYS A 205 -14.40 -20.80 -2.00
N ALA A 206 -13.31 -21.55 -1.90
CA ALA A 206 -13.03 -22.33 -0.70
C ALA A 206 -12.34 -21.52 0.38
N ASP A 207 -11.47 -20.57 -0.02
CA ASP A 207 -10.65 -19.81 0.90
C ASP A 207 -10.24 -18.44 0.36
N SER A 208 -9.77 -17.57 1.23
CA SER A 208 -9.25 -16.24 0.93
C SER A 208 -7.91 -16.05 1.64
N ALA A 209 -6.85 -16.00 0.86
CA ALA A 209 -5.48 -15.79 1.34
C ALA A 209 -5.11 -14.31 1.28
N VAL A 210 -4.30 -13.88 2.23
CA VAL A 210 -3.75 -12.52 2.29
C VAL A 210 -2.25 -12.57 2.15
N LEU A 211 -1.69 -11.78 1.26
CA LEU A 211 -0.24 -11.60 1.17
C LEU A 211 0.17 -10.48 2.14
N GLY A 212 0.85 -10.86 3.23
CA GLY A 212 1.28 -9.94 4.28
C GLY A 212 2.46 -9.05 3.89
N ASN A 213 2.74 -8.05 4.72
CA ASN A 213 3.96 -7.26 4.67
C ASN A 213 5.18 -8.05 5.17
N PHE A 214 6.38 -7.52 4.95
CA PHE A 214 7.61 -8.08 5.52
C PHE A 214 7.60 -7.97 7.05
N HIS A 215 8.04 -9.01 7.73
CA HIS A 215 8.39 -8.95 9.14
C HIS A 215 9.78 -8.28 9.32
N LYS A 216 10.10 -7.91 10.55
CA LYS A 216 11.39 -7.26 10.85
C LYS A 216 12.59 -8.10 10.41
N ASP A 217 12.52 -9.41 10.64
CA ASP A 217 13.58 -10.35 10.23
C ASP A 217 13.70 -10.47 8.70
N ASP A 218 12.60 -10.32 7.98
CA ASP A 218 12.60 -10.36 6.52
C ASP A 218 13.36 -9.19 5.91
N ILE A 219 13.22 -7.99 6.50
CA ILE A 219 13.97 -6.80 6.08
C ILE A 219 15.47 -7.02 6.25
N ALA A 220 15.89 -7.62 7.37
CA ALA A 220 17.29 -7.97 7.60
C ALA A 220 17.80 -9.01 6.59
N LYS A 221 17.02 -10.09 6.33
CA LYS A 221 17.35 -11.11 5.32
C LYS A 221 17.44 -10.52 3.91
N LEU A 222 16.55 -9.57 3.57
CA LEU A 222 16.56 -8.92 2.27
C LEU A 222 17.86 -8.12 2.07
N PHE A 223 18.27 -7.31 3.06
CA PHE A 223 19.51 -6.55 2.96
C PHE A 223 20.77 -7.45 3.02
N ALA A 224 20.71 -8.56 3.76
CA ALA A 224 21.83 -9.50 3.84
C ALA A 224 22.25 -10.07 2.48
N GLN A 225 21.32 -10.18 1.51
CA GLN A 225 21.67 -10.59 0.14
C GLN A 225 22.61 -9.58 -0.52
N ARG A 226 22.39 -8.26 -0.31
CA ARG A 226 23.33 -7.23 -0.80
C ARG A 226 24.66 -7.32 -0.08
N THR A 227 24.66 -7.48 1.24
CA THR A 227 25.91 -7.66 2.00
C THR A 227 26.74 -8.84 1.49
N GLN A 228 26.09 -9.94 1.12
CA GLN A 228 26.77 -11.12 0.55
C GLN A 228 27.40 -10.84 -0.83
N GLU A 229 26.80 -9.97 -1.64
CA GLU A 229 27.31 -9.66 -2.99
C GLU A 229 28.32 -8.51 -3.02
N THR A 230 28.19 -7.54 -2.12
CA THR A 230 28.93 -6.26 -2.18
C THR A 230 29.76 -5.97 -0.95
N GLU A 231 29.66 -6.80 0.12
CA GLU A 231 30.24 -6.57 1.44
C GLU A 231 29.72 -5.33 2.17
N GLN A 232 28.82 -4.55 1.56
CA GLN A 232 28.18 -3.39 2.18
C GLN A 232 27.33 -3.82 3.36
N LYS A 233 27.57 -3.22 4.53
CA LYS A 233 26.84 -3.51 5.77
C LYS A 233 25.75 -2.47 6.01
N ILE A 234 24.84 -2.78 6.94
CA ILE A 234 23.81 -1.89 7.46
C ILE A 234 23.78 -1.99 8.98
N THR A 235 23.55 -0.87 9.67
CA THR A 235 23.43 -0.87 11.13
C THR A 235 22.06 -1.40 11.57
N GLN A 236 22.00 -1.93 12.80
CA GLN A 236 20.74 -2.43 13.34
C GLN A 236 19.70 -1.30 13.50
N GLU A 237 20.14 -0.12 13.92
CA GLU A 237 19.27 1.05 14.06
C GLU A 237 18.66 1.47 12.71
N ALA A 238 19.43 1.33 11.62
CA ALA A 238 18.91 1.59 10.27
C ALA A 238 17.84 0.58 9.85
N LEU A 239 18.06 -0.72 10.13
CA LEU A 239 17.06 -1.77 9.87
C LEU A 239 15.78 -1.55 10.68
N ASP A 240 15.94 -1.21 11.96
CA ASP A 240 14.82 -0.94 12.86
C ASP A 240 14.01 0.26 12.38
N PHE A 241 14.68 1.32 11.95
CA PHE A 241 14.04 2.50 11.39
C PHE A 241 13.34 2.23 10.06
N VAL A 242 13.91 1.39 9.17
CA VAL A 242 13.22 0.96 7.94
C VAL A 242 11.91 0.25 8.28
N TYR A 243 11.92 -0.68 9.25
CA TYR A 243 10.69 -1.36 9.66
C TYR A 243 9.68 -0.39 10.29
N GLU A 244 10.13 0.48 11.19
CA GLU A 244 9.28 1.48 11.83
C GLU A 244 8.55 2.36 10.81
N GLN A 245 9.29 2.88 9.82
CA GLN A 245 8.76 3.80 8.82
C GLN A 245 7.90 3.12 7.75
N SER A 246 8.21 1.88 7.39
CA SER A 246 7.52 1.13 6.34
C SER A 246 6.41 0.22 6.86
N LYS A 247 6.45 -0.19 8.13
CA LYS A 247 5.67 -1.31 8.68
C LYS A 247 5.76 -2.56 7.79
N GLY A 248 6.92 -2.75 7.18
CA GLY A 248 7.24 -3.87 6.31
C GLY A 248 6.60 -3.82 4.91
N GLN A 249 5.99 -2.72 4.50
CA GLN A 249 5.42 -2.61 3.14
C GLN A 249 6.53 -2.79 2.10
N PRO A 250 6.43 -3.81 1.21
CA PRO A 250 7.57 -4.25 0.40
C PRO A 250 8.15 -3.19 -0.52
N TRP A 251 7.30 -2.40 -1.15
CA TRP A 251 7.74 -1.34 -2.05
C TRP A 251 8.50 -0.23 -1.30
N ILE A 252 7.98 0.17 -0.12
CA ILE A 252 8.66 1.19 0.72
C ILE A 252 10.03 0.68 1.16
N VAL A 253 10.11 -0.56 1.64
CA VAL A 253 11.38 -1.18 2.07
C VAL A 253 12.39 -1.16 0.92
N ASN A 254 11.99 -1.63 -0.26
CA ASN A 254 12.86 -1.64 -1.44
C ASN A 254 13.25 -0.21 -1.87
N SER A 255 12.34 0.74 -1.84
CA SER A 255 12.62 2.14 -2.22
C SER A 255 13.60 2.80 -1.26
N LEU A 256 13.46 2.59 0.06
CA LEU A 256 14.41 3.08 1.05
C LEU A 256 15.82 2.50 0.82
N PHE A 257 15.93 1.18 0.64
CA PHE A 257 17.21 0.53 0.39
C PHE A 257 17.82 0.95 -0.96
N MET A 258 17.03 0.99 -2.02
CA MET A 258 17.50 1.44 -3.34
C MET A 258 18.06 2.86 -3.27
N ARG A 259 17.37 3.79 -2.61
CA ARG A 259 17.84 5.17 -2.47
C ARG A 259 19.09 5.26 -1.62
N ALA A 260 19.14 4.59 -0.48
CA ALA A 260 20.29 4.59 0.40
C ALA A 260 21.55 4.03 -0.30
N THR A 261 21.38 2.93 -1.05
CA THR A 261 22.52 2.21 -1.64
C THR A 261 22.94 2.66 -3.03
N LEU A 262 22.02 3.24 -3.84
CA LEU A 262 22.31 3.64 -5.23
C LEU A 262 22.36 5.15 -5.44
N ARG A 263 21.62 5.94 -4.65
CA ARG A 263 21.51 7.39 -4.87
C ARG A 263 22.26 8.22 -3.84
N ILE A 264 22.39 7.73 -2.60
CA ILE A 264 23.07 8.43 -1.52
C ILE A 264 24.50 7.99 -1.40
N LEU A 265 24.74 6.66 -1.39
CA LEU A 265 26.07 6.07 -1.17
C LEU A 265 26.80 5.63 -2.45
N ASP A 266 26.17 5.68 -3.63
CA ASP A 266 26.69 5.06 -4.86
C ASP A 266 26.63 3.51 -4.85
N GLU A 267 26.40 2.92 -6.02
CA GLU A 267 26.20 1.47 -6.22
C GLU A 267 27.38 0.62 -5.74
N ASN A 268 28.60 1.11 -5.93
CA ASN A 268 29.84 0.40 -5.60
C ASN A 268 30.39 0.71 -4.20
N SER A 269 29.66 1.52 -3.41
CA SER A 269 30.09 1.86 -2.07
C SER A 269 30.03 0.65 -1.14
N ILE A 270 31.11 0.45 -0.37
CA ILE A 270 31.16 -0.50 0.74
C ILE A 270 30.87 0.18 2.09
N GLU A 271 30.63 1.48 2.06
CA GLU A 271 30.29 2.24 3.25
C GLU A 271 29.04 1.68 3.93
N THR A 272 29.09 1.58 5.26
CA THR A 272 27.98 1.03 6.04
C THR A 272 26.76 1.95 5.95
N VAL A 273 25.61 1.40 5.60
CA VAL A 273 24.34 2.12 5.60
C VAL A 273 23.92 2.39 7.04
N THR A 274 23.78 3.67 7.39
CA THR A 274 23.40 4.13 8.73
C THR A 274 21.96 4.64 8.74
N ILE A 275 21.43 4.89 9.92
CA ILE A 275 20.10 5.49 10.09
C ILE A 275 19.97 6.83 9.37
N GLU A 276 21.05 7.63 9.31
CA GLU A 276 21.03 8.94 8.64
C GLU A 276 20.83 8.78 7.12
N HIS A 277 21.45 7.77 6.51
CA HIS A 277 21.22 7.46 5.09
C HIS A 277 19.77 7.05 4.83
N ILE A 278 19.15 6.30 5.73
CA ILE A 278 17.72 5.91 5.59
C ILE A 278 16.79 7.11 5.82
N LYS A 279 17.07 8.00 6.78
CA LYS A 279 16.31 9.24 6.97
C LYS A 279 16.37 10.11 5.72
N GLN A 280 17.56 10.28 5.13
CA GLN A 280 17.72 11.01 3.88
C GLN A 280 16.97 10.35 2.71
N ALA A 281 17.05 9.01 2.60
CA ALA A 281 16.31 8.23 1.60
C ALA A 281 14.79 8.42 1.74
N ARG A 282 14.28 8.39 2.97
CA ARG A 282 12.87 8.64 3.29
C ARG A 282 12.43 10.02 2.80
N GLU A 283 13.17 11.06 3.16
CA GLU A 283 12.81 12.42 2.78
C GLU A 283 12.84 12.62 1.27
N GLN A 284 13.87 12.11 0.58
CA GLN A 284 13.93 12.13 -0.89
C GLN A 284 12.75 11.41 -1.53
N MET A 285 12.31 10.28 -0.97
CA MET A 285 11.16 9.49 -1.46
C MET A 285 9.85 10.29 -1.34
N ILE A 286 9.63 10.95 -0.21
CA ILE A 286 8.43 11.75 0.04
C ILE A 286 8.42 12.99 -0.87
N GLN A 287 9.56 13.68 -1.02
CA GLN A 287 9.67 14.87 -1.87
C GLN A 287 9.54 14.57 -3.36
N ALA A 288 10.05 13.44 -3.81
CA ALA A 288 10.01 13.04 -5.23
C ALA A 288 8.61 12.68 -5.73
N ARG A 289 7.61 12.53 -4.84
CA ARG A 289 6.25 12.09 -5.20
C ARG A 289 6.29 10.89 -6.14
N GLU A 290 6.98 9.83 -5.72
CA GLU A 290 7.07 8.62 -6.56
C GLU A 290 5.68 8.10 -6.91
N THR A 291 5.54 7.48 -8.08
CA THR A 291 4.26 7.03 -8.67
C THR A 291 3.34 6.30 -7.67
N HIS A 292 3.92 5.50 -6.78
CA HIS A 292 3.13 4.81 -5.76
C HIS A 292 2.52 5.79 -4.74
N LEU A 293 3.32 6.71 -4.23
CA LEU A 293 2.88 7.71 -3.24
C LEU A 293 1.92 8.71 -3.87
N ASP A 294 2.15 9.09 -5.11
CA ASP A 294 1.25 9.97 -5.87
C ASP A 294 -0.11 9.30 -6.14
N ALA A 295 -0.10 8.01 -6.47
CA ALA A 295 -1.33 7.23 -6.61
C ALA A 295 -2.13 7.12 -5.30
N LEU A 296 -1.48 7.09 -4.13
CA LEU A 296 -2.16 7.14 -2.84
C LEU A 296 -2.77 8.52 -2.57
N ALA A 297 -2.03 9.59 -2.86
CA ALA A 297 -2.51 10.96 -2.75
C ALA A 297 -3.75 11.19 -3.62
N TYR A 298 -3.74 10.67 -4.85
CA TYR A 298 -4.89 10.74 -5.76
C TYR A 298 -6.16 10.09 -5.17
N ARG A 299 -6.03 9.04 -4.33
CA ARG A 299 -7.17 8.39 -3.68
C ARG A 299 -7.96 9.31 -2.74
N LEU A 300 -7.34 10.38 -2.23
CA LEU A 300 -8.03 11.39 -1.42
C LEU A 300 -9.05 12.23 -2.20
N GLN A 301 -9.14 12.08 -3.52
CA GLN A 301 -10.22 12.65 -4.31
C GLN A 301 -11.57 11.92 -4.06
N ASP A 302 -11.53 10.67 -3.57
CA ASP A 302 -12.74 9.99 -3.09
C ASP A 302 -13.06 10.50 -1.66
N GLU A 303 -14.16 11.22 -1.52
CA GLU A 303 -14.60 11.81 -0.24
C GLU A 303 -14.79 10.76 0.86
N ARG A 304 -15.10 9.51 0.52
CA ARG A 304 -15.22 8.41 1.49
C ARG A 304 -13.86 8.09 2.11
N ILE A 305 -12.81 8.02 1.28
CA ILE A 305 -11.43 7.77 1.72
C ILE A 305 -10.93 8.96 2.51
N LYS A 306 -11.11 10.16 1.97
CA LYS A 306 -10.65 11.41 2.58
C LYS A 306 -11.20 11.57 4.00
N LYS A 307 -12.51 11.38 4.19
CA LYS A 307 -13.15 11.45 5.51
C LYS A 307 -12.53 10.46 6.51
N VAL A 308 -12.26 9.22 6.10
CA VAL A 308 -11.60 8.21 6.95
C VAL A 308 -10.21 8.64 7.35
N ILE A 309 -9.41 9.08 6.38
CA ILE A 309 -8.01 9.48 6.65
C ILE A 309 -7.97 10.73 7.54
N GLU A 310 -8.81 11.72 7.27
CA GLU A 310 -8.94 12.90 8.13
C GLU A 310 -9.28 12.51 9.56
N THR A 311 -10.29 11.68 9.78
CA THR A 311 -10.69 11.21 11.11
C THR A 311 -9.54 10.48 11.82
N LEU A 312 -8.85 9.56 11.15
CA LEU A 312 -7.73 8.83 11.75
C LEU A 312 -6.52 9.72 12.05
N MET A 313 -6.31 10.77 11.27
CA MET A 313 -5.23 11.72 11.52
C MET A 313 -5.49 12.62 12.73
N THR A 314 -6.70 12.69 13.18
CA THR A 314 -7.16 13.58 14.25
C THR A 314 -7.23 12.91 15.60
N GLY A 315 -7.17 11.58 15.61
CA GLY A 315 -7.22 10.79 16.84
C GLY A 315 -8.58 10.72 17.51
N GLU A 316 -9.65 11.24 16.88
CA GLU A 316 -11.00 11.10 17.42
C GLU A 316 -11.56 9.70 17.14
N PRO A 317 -11.99 8.94 18.18
CA PRO A 317 -12.61 7.65 17.98
C PRO A 317 -14.03 7.83 17.44
N ASP A 318 -14.21 7.64 16.14
CA ASP A 318 -15.54 7.51 15.55
C ASP A 318 -15.89 6.03 15.38
N THR A 319 -16.74 5.52 16.28
CA THR A 319 -17.17 4.12 16.22
C THR A 319 -18.00 3.81 14.97
N SER A 320 -18.61 4.81 14.34
CA SER A 320 -19.35 4.66 13.09
C SER A 320 -18.43 4.44 11.89
N LEU A 321 -17.19 4.91 12.00
CA LEU A 321 -16.19 4.81 10.94
C LEU A 321 -15.89 3.36 10.56
N ALA A 322 -15.72 2.47 11.56
CA ALA A 322 -15.37 1.06 11.34
C ALA A 322 -16.42 0.29 10.54
N GLN A 323 -17.66 0.77 10.48
CA GLN A 323 -18.74 0.17 9.70
C GLN A 323 -18.92 0.82 8.32
N SER A 324 -18.21 1.92 8.04
CA SER A 324 -18.34 2.65 6.78
C SER A 324 -17.72 1.89 5.60
N GLU A 325 -18.29 2.09 4.41
CA GLU A 325 -17.70 1.58 3.16
C GLU A 325 -16.31 2.20 2.91
N GLY A 326 -16.15 3.49 3.23
CA GLY A 326 -14.86 4.19 3.11
C GLY A 326 -13.76 3.54 3.94
N PHE A 327 -14.07 3.08 5.15
CA PHE A 327 -13.10 2.41 6.02
C PHE A 327 -12.65 1.06 5.44
N ARG A 328 -13.59 0.26 4.95
CA ARG A 328 -13.28 -1.01 4.27
C ARG A 328 -12.42 -0.76 3.05
N LEU A 329 -12.77 0.25 2.24
CA LEU A 329 -11.98 0.66 1.09
C LEU A 329 -10.55 1.07 1.46
N CYS A 330 -10.37 1.79 2.56
CA CYS A 330 -9.04 2.16 3.05
C CYS A 330 -8.22 0.94 3.50
N LEU A 331 -8.84 -0.05 4.15
CA LEU A 331 -8.19 -1.32 4.50
C LEU A 331 -7.73 -2.08 3.25
N ASP A 332 -8.61 -2.23 2.26
CA ASP A 332 -8.33 -2.95 1.02
C ASP A 332 -7.21 -2.29 0.19
N LEU A 333 -7.19 -0.96 0.19
CA LEU A 333 -6.12 -0.18 -0.45
C LEU A 333 -4.81 -0.19 0.34
N GLY A 334 -4.82 -0.68 1.58
CA GLY A 334 -3.67 -0.66 2.48
C GLY A 334 -3.32 0.73 3.00
N LEU A 335 -4.24 1.69 2.93
CA LEU A 335 -4.08 3.03 3.51
C LEU A 335 -4.22 3.00 5.03
N VAL A 336 -5.05 2.09 5.53
CA VAL A 336 -5.36 1.87 6.93
C VAL A 336 -5.02 0.44 7.31
N SER A 337 -4.53 0.25 8.52
CA SER A 337 -4.31 -1.05 9.15
C SER A 337 -4.94 -1.08 10.54
N LEU A 338 -5.11 -2.29 11.08
CA LEU A 338 -5.53 -2.51 12.44
C LEU A 338 -4.32 -2.96 13.26
N GLU A 339 -3.89 -2.15 14.24
CA GLU A 339 -2.87 -2.53 15.21
C GLU A 339 -3.57 -2.78 16.55
N ASP A 340 -3.52 -4.00 17.03
CA ASP A 340 -4.27 -4.46 18.22
C ASP A 340 -5.78 -4.08 18.17
N GLY A 341 -6.37 -4.18 16.99
CA GLY A 341 -7.77 -3.82 16.73
C GLY A 341 -8.06 -2.33 16.60
N THR A 342 -7.04 -1.48 16.76
CA THR A 342 -7.18 -0.02 16.62
C THR A 342 -6.85 0.41 15.19
N PRO A 343 -7.76 1.13 14.51
CA PRO A 343 -7.51 1.66 13.18
C PRO A 343 -6.44 2.75 13.18
N GLN A 344 -5.50 2.67 12.24
CA GLN A 344 -4.51 3.73 12.02
C GLN A 344 -4.06 3.77 10.56
N VAL A 345 -3.45 4.87 10.14
CA VAL A 345 -2.79 4.93 8.83
C VAL A 345 -1.64 3.92 8.82
N SER A 346 -1.57 3.10 7.78
CA SER A 346 -0.79 1.85 7.73
C SER A 346 0.70 2.01 8.04
N ASN A 347 1.29 3.17 7.80
CA ASN A 347 2.69 3.44 8.14
C ASN A 347 2.96 4.95 8.20
N PRO A 348 4.06 5.37 8.87
CA PRO A 348 4.43 6.79 9.01
C PRO A 348 4.65 7.51 7.68
N ILE A 349 5.17 6.83 6.65
CA ILE A 349 5.40 7.44 5.33
C ILE A 349 4.07 7.78 4.66
N TYR A 350 3.09 6.87 4.67
CA TYR A 350 1.75 7.17 4.14
C TYR A 350 1.08 8.28 4.92
N ARG A 351 1.21 8.27 6.26
CA ARG A 351 0.67 9.34 7.10
C ARG A 351 1.23 10.70 6.69
N GLU A 352 2.53 10.80 6.47
CA GLU A 352 3.17 12.05 6.06
C GLU A 352 2.71 12.51 4.65
N VAL A 353 2.68 11.59 3.67
CA VAL A 353 2.25 11.90 2.30
C VAL A 353 0.79 12.35 2.26
N LEU A 354 -0.09 11.61 2.93
CA LEU A 354 -1.53 11.94 2.97
C LEU A 354 -1.78 13.26 3.70
N ALA A 355 -1.04 13.55 4.79
CA ALA A 355 -1.12 14.82 5.49
C ALA A 355 -0.70 16.00 4.59
N ARG A 356 0.40 15.86 3.86
CA ARG A 356 0.86 16.87 2.90
C ARG A 356 -0.18 17.11 1.81
N GLU A 357 -0.82 16.08 1.31
CA GLU A 357 -1.83 16.20 0.25
C GLU A 357 -3.11 16.87 0.74
N ILE A 358 -3.64 16.45 1.89
CA ILE A 358 -4.83 17.09 2.50
C ILE A 358 -4.59 18.59 2.72
N THR A 359 -3.38 18.96 3.11
CA THR A 359 -3.01 20.35 3.42
C THR A 359 -2.46 21.11 2.22
N TYR A 360 -2.29 20.47 1.04
CA TYR A 360 -1.63 21.07 -0.12
C TYR A 360 -2.28 22.38 -0.58
N GLY A 361 -3.61 22.41 -0.70
CA GLY A 361 -4.34 23.62 -1.06
C GLY A 361 -4.13 24.77 -0.05
N THR A 362 -4.05 24.42 1.23
CA THR A 362 -3.78 25.39 2.32
C THR A 362 -2.33 25.88 2.27
N GLN A 363 -1.37 25.01 1.99
CA GLN A 363 0.04 25.40 1.85
C GLN A 363 0.26 26.42 0.72
N TYR A 364 -0.53 26.34 -0.36
CA TYR A 364 -0.47 27.31 -1.46
C TYR A 364 -0.92 28.72 -1.03
N ALA A 365 -1.85 28.81 -0.09
CA ALA A 365 -2.31 30.08 0.47
C ALA A 365 -1.30 30.69 1.48
N ILE A 366 -0.34 29.91 1.96
CA ILE A 366 0.71 30.41 2.87
C ILE A 366 1.80 31.08 2.04
N VAL A 367 1.82 32.39 2.05
CA VAL A 367 2.89 33.20 1.42
C VAL A 367 4.20 32.88 2.14
N LYS A 368 5.28 32.63 1.37
CA LYS A 368 6.60 32.40 1.98
C LYS A 368 7.00 33.63 2.77
N PRO A 369 7.24 33.48 4.08
CA PRO A 369 7.47 34.65 4.93
C PRO A 369 8.80 35.32 4.61
N GLU A 370 8.79 36.65 4.60
CA GLU A 370 10.00 37.46 4.48
C GLU A 370 10.77 37.61 5.81
N TRP A 371 10.21 37.08 6.91
CA TRP A 371 10.76 37.17 8.24
C TRP A 371 11.68 35.98 8.59
N LYS A 372 12.67 36.25 9.47
CA LYS A 372 13.65 35.26 9.90
C LYS A 372 13.07 34.45 11.08
N TRP A 373 12.87 33.16 10.90
CA TRP A 373 12.36 32.21 11.92
C TRP A 373 13.48 31.45 12.63
N GLU A 374 14.72 31.66 12.23
CA GLU A 374 15.91 31.04 12.79
C GLU A 374 16.66 32.04 13.64
N LYS A 375 16.99 31.65 14.87
CA LYS A 375 17.83 32.41 15.79
C LYS A 375 19.28 32.36 15.34
N ASP A 376 20.11 33.23 15.89
CA ASP A 376 21.54 33.30 15.54
C ASP A 376 22.31 32.03 15.93
N ASP A 377 21.81 31.24 16.90
CA ASP A 377 22.34 29.94 17.30
C ASP A 377 21.86 28.77 16.42
N GLY A 378 21.15 29.06 15.33
CA GLY A 378 20.59 28.08 14.42
C GLY A 378 19.33 27.37 14.91
N SER A 379 18.79 27.71 16.08
CA SER A 379 17.55 27.18 16.60
C SER A 379 16.31 27.86 15.98
N LEU A 380 15.16 27.18 16.03
CA LEU A 380 13.88 27.78 15.63
C LEU A 380 13.42 28.80 16.69
N ASP A 381 12.96 29.97 16.24
CA ASP A 381 12.22 30.89 17.08
C ASP A 381 10.74 30.50 17.11
N MET A 382 10.39 29.62 18.04
CA MET A 382 9.02 29.12 18.17
C MET A 382 8.02 30.23 18.51
N ASP A 383 8.45 31.30 19.21
CA ASP A 383 7.57 32.43 19.53
C ASP A 383 7.18 33.21 18.28
N ILE A 384 8.11 33.42 17.38
CA ILE A 384 7.85 34.06 16.09
C ILE A 384 6.96 33.12 15.25
N LEU A 385 7.32 31.83 15.14
CA LEU A 385 6.56 30.86 14.36
C LEU A 385 5.10 30.76 14.82
N LEU A 386 4.84 30.67 16.11
CA LEU A 386 3.49 30.57 16.64
C LEU A 386 2.69 31.87 16.48
N LYS A 387 3.33 33.03 16.63
CA LYS A 387 2.70 34.34 16.38
C LYS A 387 2.31 34.50 14.91
N GLU A 388 3.16 34.09 13.99
CA GLU A 388 2.88 34.17 12.55
C GLU A 388 1.81 33.15 12.15
N PHE A 389 1.82 31.94 12.74
CA PHE A 389 0.73 30.99 12.59
C PHE A 389 -0.61 31.58 13.07
N GLN A 390 -0.63 32.25 14.19
CA GLN A 390 -1.83 32.89 14.72
C GLN A 390 -2.35 34.01 13.79
N LYS A 391 -1.45 34.80 13.19
CA LYS A 391 -1.83 35.80 12.17
C LYS A 391 -2.41 35.12 10.94
N PHE A 392 -1.75 34.08 10.44
CA PHE A 392 -2.21 33.30 9.31
C PHE A 392 -3.60 32.68 9.57
N TRP A 393 -3.80 32.11 10.75
CA TRP A 393 -5.10 31.58 11.18
C TRP A 393 -6.19 32.63 11.10
N ARG A 394 -5.97 33.80 11.71
CA ARG A 394 -6.95 34.91 11.75
C ARG A 394 -7.23 35.47 10.35
N ALA A 395 -6.23 35.62 9.52
CA ALA A 395 -6.36 36.14 8.16
C ALA A 395 -7.20 35.23 7.24
N ASN A 396 -7.32 33.97 7.57
CA ASN A 396 -8.05 32.97 6.79
C ASN A 396 -9.28 32.43 7.53
N ALA A 397 -9.74 33.06 8.60
CA ALA A 397 -10.85 32.59 9.43
C ALA A 397 -12.14 32.35 8.62
N ASP A 398 -12.46 33.26 7.69
CA ASP A 398 -13.64 33.16 6.84
C ASP A 398 -13.66 31.87 5.97
N ILE A 399 -12.48 31.40 5.54
CA ILE A 399 -12.34 30.15 4.79
C ILE A 399 -12.63 28.95 5.68
N TRP A 400 -12.31 29.07 6.96
CA TRP A 400 -12.47 28.01 7.94
C TRP A 400 -13.93 27.90 8.44
N GLU A 401 -14.63 29.01 8.57
CA GLU A 401 -16.05 29.04 8.97
C GLU A 401 -16.98 28.40 7.92
N ILE A 402 -16.67 28.55 6.63
CA ILE A 402 -17.44 27.94 5.52
C ILE A 402 -17.30 26.42 5.50
N LYS A 403 -16.23 25.88 6.08
CA LYS A 403 -15.94 24.45 6.17
C LYS A 403 -16.28 23.89 7.57
N SER A 404 -17.37 24.36 8.19
CA SER A 404 -17.78 24.05 9.56
C SER A 404 -18.02 22.57 9.90
N ASP A 405 -17.93 21.65 8.93
CA ASP A 405 -17.90 20.21 9.15
C ASP A 405 -16.52 19.67 9.54
N TYR A 406 -15.50 20.54 9.62
CA TYR A 406 -14.16 20.13 10.06
C TYR A 406 -14.09 20.06 11.58
N THR A 407 -13.87 18.84 12.05
CA THR A 407 -13.66 18.44 13.44
C THR A 407 -12.38 19.09 14.05
N GLU A 408 -12.11 18.85 15.32
CA GLU A 408 -10.95 19.34 16.12
C GLU A 408 -9.57 19.13 15.45
N SER A 409 -9.51 18.30 14.42
CA SER A 409 -8.34 17.94 13.65
C SER A 409 -7.78 19.00 12.72
N PHE A 410 -8.62 19.88 12.27
CA PHE A 410 -8.24 20.88 11.27
C PHE A 410 -7.12 21.83 11.78
N PRO A 411 -7.13 22.32 13.03
CA PRO A 411 -6.03 23.09 13.60
C PRO A 411 -4.69 22.36 13.56
N HIS A 412 -4.68 21.06 13.84
CA HIS A 412 -3.46 20.22 13.81
C HIS A 412 -2.88 20.14 12.39
N LEU A 413 -3.73 19.82 11.40
CA LEU A 413 -3.32 19.73 10.00
C LEU A 413 -2.83 21.10 9.48
N LEU A 414 -3.51 22.17 9.88
CA LEU A 414 -3.16 23.51 9.45
C LEU A 414 -1.84 24.00 10.04
N LEU A 415 -1.59 23.76 11.34
CA LEU A 415 -0.32 24.07 11.96
C LEU A 415 0.82 23.27 11.31
N GLN A 416 0.58 21.99 11.05
CA GLN A 416 1.56 21.17 10.32
C GLN A 416 1.85 21.74 8.94
N ALA A 417 0.83 22.10 8.16
CA ALA A 417 0.99 22.69 6.82
C ALA A 417 1.81 23.99 6.87
N PHE A 418 1.52 24.83 7.86
CA PHE A 418 2.24 26.07 8.10
C PHE A 418 3.72 25.81 8.42
N LEU A 419 4.00 24.94 9.37
CA LEU A 419 5.36 24.57 9.74
C LEU A 419 6.12 23.93 8.58
N GLN A 420 5.51 23.02 7.81
CA GLN A 420 6.11 22.42 6.62
C GLN A 420 6.48 23.47 5.58
N ARG A 421 5.59 24.43 5.33
CA ARG A 421 5.83 25.50 4.37
C ARG A 421 6.99 26.41 4.79
N VAL A 422 7.07 26.72 6.08
CA VAL A 422 8.11 27.60 6.65
C VAL A 422 9.46 26.89 6.71
N LEU A 423 9.47 25.64 7.15
CA LEU A 423 10.69 24.84 7.34
C LEU A 423 11.19 24.17 6.06
N ASN A 424 10.56 24.43 4.92
CA ASN A 424 10.76 23.77 3.65
C ASN A 424 12.26 23.68 3.27
N GLY A 425 12.83 22.48 3.39
CA GLY A 425 14.21 22.14 3.04
C GLY A 425 15.20 22.08 4.22
N GLY A 426 14.79 22.33 5.48
CA GLY A 426 15.71 22.29 6.61
C GLY A 426 15.19 21.59 7.87
N GLY A 427 13.94 21.15 7.88
CA GLY A 427 13.34 20.50 9.05
C GLY A 427 12.47 19.31 8.70
N HIS A 428 12.27 18.45 9.70
CA HIS A 428 11.40 17.28 9.63
C HIS A 428 10.29 17.39 10.68
N ILE A 429 9.07 17.02 10.34
CA ILE A 429 7.90 17.06 11.23
C ILE A 429 7.30 15.67 11.33
N ASP A 430 7.37 15.08 12.51
CA ASP A 430 6.68 13.85 12.86
C ASP A 430 5.38 14.17 13.60
N ARG A 431 4.30 13.51 13.19
CA ARG A 431 3.01 13.55 13.89
C ARG A 431 2.85 12.33 14.76
N GLU A 432 2.16 12.51 15.90
CA GLU A 432 1.86 11.42 16.84
C GLU A 432 3.07 10.53 17.13
N TYR A 433 4.23 11.19 17.31
CA TYR A 433 5.46 10.48 17.64
C TYR A 433 5.28 9.70 18.95
N ALA A 434 5.53 8.39 18.92
CA ALA A 434 5.43 7.55 20.10
C ALA A 434 6.56 7.86 21.08
N ALA A 435 6.24 8.42 22.25
CA ALA A 435 7.16 8.70 23.34
C ALA A 435 6.80 7.83 24.55
N GLY A 436 7.45 6.69 24.68
CA GLY A 436 7.16 5.75 25.76
C GLY A 436 5.72 5.22 25.70
N ARG A 437 4.87 5.55 26.71
CA ARG A 437 3.45 5.15 26.79
C ARG A 437 2.48 6.22 26.26
N GLY A 438 2.95 7.29 25.63
CA GLY A 438 2.13 8.37 25.11
C GLY A 438 2.49 8.73 23.67
N ARG A 439 1.66 9.55 23.03
CA ARG A 439 1.89 10.10 21.68
C ARG A 439 1.90 11.62 21.76
N MET A 440 2.89 12.27 21.14
CA MET A 440 2.96 13.73 20.96
C MET A 440 2.20 14.10 19.69
N ASP A 441 1.52 15.24 19.70
CA ASP A 441 0.80 15.70 18.51
C ASP A 441 1.75 16.04 17.36
N LEU A 442 2.77 16.85 17.59
CA LEU A 442 3.80 17.19 16.61
C LEU A 442 5.20 17.20 17.24
N ARG A 443 6.15 16.58 16.55
CA ARG A 443 7.57 16.71 16.81
C ARG A 443 8.24 17.37 15.61
N VAL A 444 8.91 18.48 15.81
CA VAL A 444 9.65 19.20 14.78
C VAL A 444 11.12 18.99 15.01
N GLU A 445 11.80 18.34 14.09
CA GLU A 445 13.27 18.25 14.07
C GLU A 445 13.80 19.31 13.11
N TYR A 446 14.66 20.18 13.61
CA TYR A 446 15.31 21.20 12.80
C TYR A 446 16.78 21.27 13.18
N LYS A 447 17.64 20.95 12.20
CA LYS A 447 19.07 20.74 12.44
C LYS A 447 19.24 19.70 13.58
N ASP A 448 20.03 20.02 14.59
CA ASP A 448 20.31 19.11 15.72
C ASP A 448 19.35 19.31 16.91
N LYS A 449 18.24 20.03 16.71
CA LYS A 449 17.28 20.35 17.78
C LYS A 449 15.90 19.76 17.50
N SER A 450 15.24 19.30 18.55
CA SER A 450 13.89 18.75 18.50
C SER A 450 12.92 19.61 19.32
N TYR A 451 11.75 19.91 18.74
CA TYR A 451 10.71 20.73 19.37
C TYR A 451 9.43 19.88 19.45
N ILE A 452 8.79 19.90 20.59
CA ILE A 452 7.54 19.18 20.84
C ILE A 452 6.42 20.21 20.92
N ILE A 453 5.36 19.96 20.17
CA ILE A 453 4.15 20.79 20.17
C ILE A 453 2.98 19.89 20.55
N GLU A 454 2.26 20.26 21.58
CA GLU A 454 1.01 19.67 22.02
C GLU A 454 -0.12 20.65 21.75
N ILE A 455 -1.18 20.21 21.11
CA ILE A 455 -2.30 21.04 20.71
C ILE A 455 -3.51 20.62 21.55
N LYS A 456 -4.12 21.56 22.24
CA LYS A 456 -5.32 21.33 23.04
C LYS A 456 -6.46 22.20 22.55
N MET A 457 -7.61 21.57 22.31
CA MET A 457 -8.85 22.26 21.95
C MET A 457 -9.61 22.67 23.21
N ILE A 458 -9.99 23.93 23.28
CA ILE A 458 -10.73 24.48 24.40
C ILE A 458 -12.13 24.83 23.91
N ARG A 459 -13.10 24.02 24.28
CA ARG A 459 -14.52 24.27 23.93
C ARG A 459 -15.20 25.21 24.94
N ASP A 460 -14.77 25.16 26.21
CA ASP A 460 -15.26 25.99 27.28
C ASP A 460 -14.11 26.71 27.97
N TYR A 461 -14.13 28.04 27.92
CA TYR A 461 -13.09 28.90 28.51
C TYR A 461 -12.95 28.73 30.02
N ASN A 462 -13.99 28.24 30.71
CA ASN A 462 -13.92 27.96 32.15
C ASN A 462 -12.92 26.84 32.49
N ASN A 463 -12.58 25.98 31.52
CA ASN A 463 -11.64 24.87 31.69
C ASN A 463 -10.22 25.20 31.19
N PHE A 464 -9.96 26.44 30.80
CA PHE A 464 -8.69 26.84 30.18
C PHE A 464 -7.46 26.47 31.02
N GLU A 465 -7.44 26.83 32.30
CA GLU A 465 -6.26 26.59 33.17
C GLU A 465 -6.06 25.08 33.43
N ILE A 466 -7.12 24.29 33.50
CA ILE A 466 -7.04 22.82 33.67
C ILE A 466 -6.44 22.19 32.43
N ILE A 467 -6.96 22.49 31.26
CA ILE A 467 -6.50 21.94 29.98
C ILE A 467 -5.06 22.37 29.68
N LYS A 468 -4.70 23.60 30.00
CA LYS A 468 -3.34 24.12 29.89
C LYS A 468 -2.36 23.36 30.79
N GLU A 469 -2.72 23.11 32.05
CA GLU A 469 -1.86 22.37 32.98
C GLU A 469 -1.68 20.91 32.52
N GLU A 470 -2.75 20.26 32.04
CA GLU A 470 -2.68 18.92 31.45
C GLU A 470 -1.71 18.87 30.25
N GLY A 471 -1.80 19.84 29.32
CA GLY A 471 -0.91 19.95 28.19
C GLY A 471 0.55 20.15 28.59
N LEU A 472 0.79 21.00 29.58
CA LEU A 472 2.14 21.22 30.12
C LEU A 472 2.74 19.98 30.79
N GLN A 473 1.92 19.20 31.50
CA GLN A 473 2.35 17.93 32.10
C GLN A 473 2.67 16.90 31.03
N GLN A 474 1.89 16.83 29.95
CA GLN A 474 2.16 15.95 28.81
C GLN A 474 3.49 16.32 28.14
N ILE A 475 3.73 17.60 27.81
CA ILE A 475 4.99 18.06 27.22
C ILE A 475 6.20 17.71 28.12
N LYS A 476 6.10 17.92 29.43
CA LYS A 476 7.17 17.54 30.38
C LYS A 476 7.49 16.07 30.32
N LYS A 477 6.46 15.22 30.35
CA LYS A 477 6.60 13.77 30.26
C LYS A 477 7.26 13.34 28.95
N TYR A 478 6.88 13.96 27.82
CA TYR A 478 7.46 13.65 26.51
C TYR A 478 8.92 14.12 26.41
N ARG A 479 9.23 15.32 26.89
CA ARG A 479 10.61 15.80 26.95
C ARG A 479 11.51 14.82 27.70
N ASP A 480 11.06 14.35 28.87
CA ASP A 480 11.84 13.46 29.72
C ASP A 480 11.99 12.04 29.12
N SER A 481 11.11 11.65 28.15
CA SER A 481 11.16 10.38 27.42
C SER A 481 11.97 10.43 26.13
N VAL A 482 12.27 11.63 25.61
CA VAL A 482 13.00 11.85 24.34
C VAL A 482 14.39 12.45 24.59
N ALA A 483 14.69 12.91 25.79
CA ALA A 483 16.04 13.34 26.14
C ALA A 483 17.03 12.18 26.04
N PRO A 484 18.21 12.35 25.39
CA PRO A 484 19.20 11.32 25.22
C PRO A 484 19.80 10.88 26.55
#